data_a86e811b8d729feb4d23f5c73e07e13c
#
_entry.id   a86e811b8d729feb4d23f5c73e07e13c
#
_cell.length_a   1.000
_cell.length_b   1.000
_cell.length_c   1.000
_cell.angle_alpha   90.00
_cell.angle_beta   90.00
_cell.angle_gamma   90.00
#
_symmetry.space_group_name_H-M   'P 1'
#
loop_
_entity.id
_entity.type
_entity.pdbx_description
1 polymer ?
#
loop_
_entity_poly.entity_id
_entity_poly.type
_entity_poly.pdbx_seq_one_letter_code
_entity_poly.pdbx_strand_id
1 'polypeptide(L)'
;MKNKKMILAVIALVAVVAALLAVYFLARPQAQEGGKTFTVVVVHADGSEKTFEYSTDAEKLGAFLEEKGLIDSQGADPGMFHSVDGVRADWNENRSYWALYEGDNYANQGIFDTLITDGALFKLVYTIG
;
A
#
# COMPACT_ATOMS: atom_id res chain seq x y z
N MET A 1 19.62 -3.77 -43.62
CA MET A 1 20.11 -4.74 -42.66
C MET A 1 20.15 -4.22 -41.26
N LYS A 2 20.55 -2.97 -41.02
CA LYS A 2 20.52 -2.39 -39.69
C LYS A 2 19.11 -2.38 -39.11
N ASN A 3 18.09 -2.17 -39.95
CA ASN A 3 16.71 -2.10 -39.51
C ASN A 3 16.16 -3.44 -39.01
N LYS A 4 16.63 -4.55 -39.58
CA LYS A 4 16.19 -5.89 -39.13
C LYS A 4 16.70 -6.21 -37.74
N LYS A 5 17.92 -5.82 -37.41
CA LYS A 5 18.48 -6.03 -36.07
C LYS A 5 17.76 -5.20 -35.04
N MET A 6 17.42 -3.96 -35.39
CA MET A 6 16.64 -3.09 -34.48
C MET A 6 15.23 -3.62 -34.28
N ILE A 7 14.60 -4.11 -35.32
CA ILE A 7 13.24 -4.66 -35.24
C ILE A 7 13.26 -5.92 -34.37
N LEU A 8 14.25 -6.79 -34.55
CA LEU A 8 14.40 -8.00 -33.72
C LEU A 8 14.65 -7.64 -32.25
N ALA A 9 15.46 -6.64 -31.99
CA ALA A 9 15.72 -6.18 -30.61
C ALA A 9 14.46 -5.63 -29.97
N VAL A 10 13.69 -4.85 -30.70
CA VAL A 10 12.42 -4.28 -30.20
C VAL A 10 11.40 -5.40 -29.95
N ILE A 11 11.29 -6.35 -30.85
CA ILE A 11 10.38 -7.51 -30.68
C ILE A 11 10.80 -8.31 -29.45
N ALA A 12 12.09 -8.56 -29.26
CA ALA A 12 12.59 -9.29 -28.10
C ALA A 12 12.28 -8.54 -26.80
N LEU A 13 12.45 -7.22 -26.80
CA LEU A 13 12.15 -6.40 -25.63
C LEU A 13 10.66 -6.45 -25.30
N VAL A 14 9.80 -6.30 -26.29
CA VAL A 14 8.34 -6.38 -26.10
C VAL A 14 7.94 -7.75 -25.58
N ALA A 15 8.53 -8.82 -26.10
CA ALA A 15 8.25 -10.16 -25.65
C ALA A 15 8.66 -10.36 -24.18
N VAL A 16 9.79 -9.82 -23.76
CA VAL A 16 10.24 -9.91 -22.37
C VAL A 16 9.29 -9.14 -21.44
N VAL A 17 8.89 -7.94 -21.83
CA VAL A 17 7.95 -7.14 -21.04
C VAL A 17 6.60 -7.84 -20.94
N ALA A 18 6.10 -8.40 -22.05
CA ALA A 18 4.84 -9.13 -22.05
C ALA A 18 4.93 -10.38 -21.15
N ALA A 19 6.04 -11.11 -21.18
CA ALA A 19 6.26 -12.26 -20.33
C ALA A 19 6.28 -11.87 -18.84
N LEU A 20 6.94 -10.76 -18.50
CA LEU A 20 6.99 -10.27 -17.13
C LEU A 20 5.59 -9.87 -16.64
N LEU A 21 4.81 -9.20 -17.47
CA LEU A 21 3.44 -8.84 -17.13
C LEU A 21 2.56 -10.07 -16.97
N ALA A 22 2.71 -11.07 -17.84
CA ALA A 22 1.95 -12.30 -17.73
C ALA A 22 2.30 -13.05 -16.45
N VAL A 23 3.57 -13.14 -16.09
CA VAL A 23 4.00 -13.75 -14.82
C VAL A 23 3.44 -12.97 -13.65
N TYR A 24 3.47 -11.66 -13.72
CA TYR A 24 2.92 -10.81 -12.67
C TYR A 24 1.43 -11.08 -12.46
N PHE A 25 0.65 -11.13 -13.55
CA PHE A 25 -0.78 -11.39 -13.44
C PHE A 25 -1.10 -12.83 -13.04
N LEU A 26 -0.36 -13.80 -13.56
CA LEU A 26 -0.60 -15.21 -13.26
C LEU A 26 -0.08 -15.61 -11.88
N ALA A 27 0.97 -14.95 -11.42
CA ALA A 27 1.58 -15.24 -10.13
C ALA A 27 0.96 -14.42 -8.99
N ARG A 28 -0.14 -13.73 -9.22
CA ARG A 28 -0.90 -13.11 -8.13
C ARG A 28 -1.58 -14.20 -7.31
N PRO A 29 -0.88 -14.82 -6.37
CA PRO A 29 -1.45 -15.90 -5.57
C PRO A 29 -2.48 -15.39 -4.59
N GLN A 30 -2.42 -14.13 -4.33
CA GLN A 30 -3.26 -13.41 -3.42
C GLN A 30 -4.74 -13.57 -3.76
N ALA A 31 -5.07 -13.71 -5.02
CA ALA A 31 -6.44 -13.94 -5.43
C ALA A 31 -6.98 -15.28 -4.94
N GLN A 32 -6.09 -16.18 -4.49
CA GLN A 32 -6.44 -17.51 -4.03
C GLN A 32 -6.35 -17.65 -2.53
N GLU A 33 -5.49 -16.87 -1.87
CA GLU A 33 -5.27 -17.00 -0.44
C GLU A 33 -6.12 -16.04 0.38
N GLY A 34 -6.53 -14.94 -0.20
CA GLY A 34 -7.39 -13.99 0.46
C GLY A 34 -8.53 -13.59 -0.46
N GLY A 35 -9.74 -13.48 0.06
CA GLY A 35 -10.91 -13.11 -0.73
C GLY A 35 -10.90 -11.66 -1.19
N LYS A 36 -10.03 -10.84 -0.64
CA LYS A 36 -9.99 -9.39 -0.91
C LYS A 36 -8.58 -8.97 -1.29
N THR A 37 -8.49 -8.13 -2.30
CA THR A 37 -7.23 -7.50 -2.69
C THR A 37 -7.38 -5.99 -2.53
N PHE A 38 -6.42 -5.34 -1.92
CA PHE A 38 -6.46 -3.90 -1.71
C PHE A 38 -5.05 -3.31 -1.78
N THR A 39 -5.00 -1.99 -1.94
CA THR A 39 -3.76 -1.25 -2.09
C THR A 39 -3.62 -0.23 -0.96
N VAL A 40 -2.42 -0.11 -0.42
CA VAL A 40 -2.08 0.92 0.57
C VAL A 40 -0.95 1.77 0.00
N VAL A 41 -1.18 3.08 -0.06
CA VAL A 41 -0.15 4.04 -0.47
C VAL A 41 0.31 4.80 0.76
N VAL A 42 1.61 4.77 1.02
CA VAL A 42 2.21 5.49 2.15
C VAL A 42 2.88 6.74 1.59
N VAL A 43 2.44 7.91 2.04
CA VAL A 43 3.00 9.20 1.64
C VAL A 43 3.83 9.75 2.78
N HIS A 44 5.13 9.86 2.57
CA HIS A 44 6.06 10.37 3.58
C HIS A 44 6.11 11.90 3.61
N ALA A 45 6.76 12.44 4.63
CA ALA A 45 6.84 13.88 4.84
C ALA A 45 7.49 14.64 3.68
N ASP A 46 8.38 13.99 2.94
CA ASP A 46 9.06 14.59 1.78
C ASP A 46 8.25 14.48 0.48
N GLY A 47 7.04 13.92 0.57
CA GLY A 47 6.19 13.71 -0.58
C GLY A 47 6.43 12.40 -1.33
N SER A 48 7.40 11.60 -0.91
CA SER A 48 7.65 10.30 -1.54
C SER A 48 6.52 9.34 -1.21
N GLU A 49 6.21 8.45 -2.14
CA GLU A 49 5.13 7.50 -2.00
C GLU A 49 5.65 6.08 -2.17
N LYS A 50 5.13 5.18 -1.34
CA LYS A 50 5.34 3.74 -1.49
C LYS A 50 3.99 3.08 -1.62
N THR A 51 3.87 2.15 -2.55
CA THR A 51 2.63 1.42 -2.80
C THR A 51 2.81 -0.03 -2.36
N PHE A 52 1.86 -0.50 -1.56
CA PHE A 52 1.81 -1.89 -1.08
C PHE A 52 0.51 -2.52 -1.55
N GLU A 53 0.60 -3.70 -2.15
CA GLU A 53 -0.58 -4.49 -2.51
C GLU A 53 -0.67 -5.67 -1.57
N TYR A 54 -1.86 -5.87 -0.99
CA TYR A 54 -2.12 -6.96 -0.07
C TYR A 54 -3.35 -7.74 -0.50
N SER A 55 -3.38 -8.99 -0.08
CA SER A 55 -4.54 -9.85 -0.24
C SER A 55 -4.79 -10.57 1.07
N THR A 56 -6.05 -10.59 1.52
CA THR A 56 -6.38 -11.13 2.82
C THR A 56 -7.88 -11.43 2.94
N ASP A 57 -8.22 -12.32 3.87
CA ASP A 57 -9.58 -12.52 4.34
C ASP A 57 -9.91 -11.68 5.57
N ALA A 58 -8.94 -10.96 6.11
CA ALA A 58 -9.13 -10.14 7.31
C ALA A 58 -10.18 -9.07 7.07
N GLU A 59 -10.93 -8.74 8.12
CA GLU A 59 -11.99 -7.74 8.04
C GLU A 59 -11.50 -6.33 8.34
N LYS A 60 -10.55 -6.19 9.28
CA LYS A 60 -10.11 -4.89 9.80
C LYS A 60 -8.73 -4.52 9.26
N LEU A 61 -8.63 -3.30 8.77
CA LEU A 61 -7.40 -2.80 8.15
C LEU A 61 -6.25 -2.67 9.16
N GLY A 62 -6.50 -2.04 10.30
CA GLY A 62 -5.45 -1.77 11.27
C GLY A 62 -4.79 -3.02 11.82
N ALA A 63 -5.58 -3.99 12.22
CA ALA A 63 -5.05 -5.25 12.75
C ALA A 63 -4.21 -5.98 11.69
N PHE A 64 -4.64 -5.96 10.45
CA PHE A 64 -3.91 -6.59 9.35
C PHE A 64 -2.57 -5.89 9.09
N LEU A 65 -2.58 -4.57 9.01
CA LEU A 65 -1.36 -3.80 8.75
C LEU A 65 -0.36 -3.89 9.90
N GLU A 66 -0.86 -3.96 11.13
CA GLU A 66 0.00 -4.16 12.29
C GLU A 66 0.66 -5.55 12.27
N GLU A 67 -0.10 -6.57 11.91
CA GLU A 67 0.43 -7.92 11.75
C GLU A 67 1.52 -7.98 10.67
N LYS A 68 1.35 -7.23 9.59
CA LYS A 68 2.34 -7.15 8.51
C LYS A 68 3.53 -6.26 8.84
N GLY A 69 3.49 -5.55 9.95
CA GLY A 69 4.56 -4.66 10.36
C GLY A 69 4.59 -3.32 9.63
N LEU A 70 3.55 -2.99 8.88
CA LEU A 70 3.49 -1.71 8.19
C LEU A 70 3.17 -0.57 9.14
N ILE A 71 2.34 -0.81 10.16
CA ILE A 71 2.03 0.17 11.18
C ILE A 71 2.42 -0.36 12.56
N ASP A 72 2.68 0.56 13.48
CA ASP A 72 2.98 0.25 14.88
C ASP A 72 2.12 1.15 15.76
N SER A 73 1.31 0.51 16.59
CA SER A 73 0.42 1.19 17.53
C SER A 73 0.92 1.14 18.96
N GLN A 74 2.12 0.60 19.19
CA GLN A 74 2.65 0.42 20.53
C GLN A 74 2.75 1.76 21.27
N GLY A 75 2.11 1.86 22.42
CA GLY A 75 2.08 3.08 23.20
C GLY A 75 1.07 4.10 22.74
N ALA A 76 0.29 3.80 21.71
CA ALA A 76 -0.76 4.68 21.24
C ALA A 76 -2.05 4.49 22.03
N ASP A 77 -2.93 5.50 21.99
CA ASP A 77 -4.28 5.36 22.51
C ASP A 77 -5.05 4.32 21.68
N PRO A 78 -6.07 3.68 22.28
CA PRO A 78 -6.86 2.69 21.54
C PRO A 78 -7.39 3.26 20.24
N GLY A 79 -7.19 2.52 19.15
CA GLY A 79 -7.61 2.92 17.83
C GLY A 79 -6.64 3.83 17.08
N MET A 80 -5.50 4.16 17.68
CA MET A 80 -4.48 5.02 17.11
C MET A 80 -3.24 4.22 16.73
N PHE A 81 -2.38 4.83 15.90
CA PHE A 81 -1.08 4.26 15.56
C PHE A 81 -0.07 5.38 15.41
N HIS A 82 1.20 5.09 15.68
CA HIS A 82 2.26 6.09 15.66
C HIS A 82 3.19 5.99 14.47
N SER A 83 3.45 4.79 13.98
CA SER A 83 4.47 4.58 12.97
C SER A 83 3.89 3.89 11.75
N VAL A 84 4.34 4.32 10.58
CA VAL A 84 4.02 3.69 9.30
C VAL A 84 5.33 3.54 8.53
N ASP A 85 5.57 2.34 8.01
CA ASP A 85 6.76 2.03 7.21
C ASP A 85 8.06 2.45 7.94
N GLY A 86 8.08 2.24 9.26
CA GLY A 86 9.24 2.58 10.08
C GLY A 86 9.40 4.05 10.43
N VAL A 87 8.48 4.91 10.01
CA VAL A 87 8.54 6.34 10.28
C VAL A 87 7.51 6.72 11.33
N ARG A 88 7.99 7.26 12.43
CA ARG A 88 7.14 7.68 13.53
C ARG A 88 6.67 9.13 13.36
N ALA A 89 5.40 9.36 13.64
CA ALA A 89 4.83 10.69 13.78
C ALA A 89 4.52 10.93 15.25
N ASP A 90 4.82 12.12 15.76
CA ASP A 90 4.60 12.45 17.16
C ASP A 90 3.99 13.84 17.27
N TRP A 91 2.75 13.89 17.71
CA TRP A 91 2.03 15.15 17.88
C TRP A 91 2.69 16.07 18.88
N ASN A 92 3.29 15.51 19.93
CA ASN A 92 3.92 16.31 20.98
C ASN A 92 5.24 16.92 20.54
N GLU A 93 5.92 16.30 19.58
CA GLU A 93 7.19 16.82 19.07
C GLU A 93 7.00 17.90 18.01
N ASN A 94 6.19 17.62 17.00
CA ASN A 94 6.05 18.50 15.84
C ASN A 94 4.64 18.55 15.26
N ARG A 95 3.66 18.13 16.04
CA ARG A 95 2.25 18.06 15.63
C ARG A 95 2.05 17.19 14.38
N SER A 96 2.85 16.16 14.22
CA SER A 96 2.70 15.24 13.12
C SER A 96 1.82 14.06 13.49
N TYR A 97 1.12 13.53 12.50
CA TYR A 97 0.31 12.34 12.63
C TYR A 97 0.17 11.67 11.27
N TRP A 98 -0.19 10.41 11.30
CA TRP A 98 -0.50 9.67 10.07
C TRP A 98 -2.01 9.74 9.83
N ALA A 99 -2.40 10.37 8.71
CA ALA A 99 -3.80 10.48 8.33
C ALA A 99 -4.19 9.30 7.43
N LEU A 100 -5.36 8.74 7.66
CA LEU A 100 -5.91 7.67 6.85
C LEU A 100 -6.92 8.23 5.86
N TYR A 101 -6.76 7.86 4.60
CA TYR A 101 -7.71 8.19 3.54
C TYR A 101 -8.23 6.91 2.90
N GLU A 102 -9.51 6.90 2.58
CA GLU A 102 -10.13 5.88 1.75
C GLU A 102 -10.31 6.46 0.34
N GLY A 103 -9.43 6.07 -0.59
CA GLY A 103 -9.35 6.74 -1.86
C GLY A 103 -8.91 8.20 -1.67
N ASP A 104 -9.74 9.13 -2.10
CA ASP A 104 -9.47 10.57 -1.94
C ASP A 104 -10.19 11.18 -0.74
N ASN A 105 -10.93 10.38 0.02
CA ASN A 105 -11.75 10.86 1.13
C ASN A 105 -11.06 10.59 2.47
N TYR A 106 -11.05 11.60 3.33
CA TYR A 106 -10.56 11.39 4.70
C TYR A 106 -11.44 10.37 5.41
N ALA A 107 -10.79 9.40 6.06
CA ALA A 107 -11.53 8.33 6.73
C ALA A 107 -12.29 8.86 7.93
N ASN A 108 -13.53 8.44 8.07
CA ASN A 108 -14.39 8.83 9.20
C ASN A 108 -14.16 7.96 10.43
N GLN A 109 -13.43 6.87 10.29
CA GLN A 109 -13.19 5.90 11.35
C GLN A 109 -11.70 5.74 11.57
N GLY A 110 -11.32 5.27 12.77
CA GLY A 110 -9.95 4.89 13.04
C GLY A 110 -9.53 3.70 12.17
N ILE A 111 -8.22 3.55 11.97
CA ILE A 111 -7.69 2.48 11.12
C ILE A 111 -8.10 1.09 11.61
N PHE A 112 -8.19 0.91 12.94
CA PHE A 112 -8.57 -0.38 13.52
C PHE A 112 -10.05 -0.69 13.37
N ASP A 113 -10.88 0.31 13.05
CA ASP A 113 -12.30 0.13 12.77
C ASP A 113 -12.62 0.14 11.28
N THR A 114 -11.64 0.41 10.45
CA THR A 114 -11.82 0.46 9.00
C THR A 114 -11.89 -0.95 8.43
N LEU A 115 -12.93 -1.19 7.63
CA LEU A 115 -13.13 -2.49 6.99
C LEU A 115 -12.34 -2.57 5.69
N ILE A 116 -11.75 -3.73 5.44
CA ILE A 116 -11.08 -4.02 4.17
C ILE A 116 -12.14 -4.48 3.17
N THR A 117 -12.22 -3.79 2.05
CA THR A 117 -13.09 -4.19 0.94
C THR A 117 -12.25 -4.54 -0.27
N ASP A 118 -12.74 -5.47 -1.09
CA ASP A 118 -12.04 -5.86 -2.30
C ASP A 118 -11.91 -4.68 -3.27
N GLY A 119 -10.70 -4.47 -3.77
CA GLY A 119 -10.42 -3.36 -4.67
C GLY A 119 -10.21 -2.01 -3.99
N ALA A 120 -10.20 -1.97 -2.66
CA ALA A 120 -10.05 -0.71 -1.94
C ALA A 120 -8.67 -0.09 -2.11
N LEU A 121 -8.63 1.23 -2.04
CA LEU A 121 -7.39 2.00 -1.99
C LEU A 121 -7.36 2.79 -0.69
N PHE A 122 -6.33 2.56 0.10
CA PHE A 122 -6.10 3.31 1.33
C PHE A 122 -4.82 4.11 1.20
N LYS A 123 -4.81 5.31 1.77
CA LYS A 123 -3.61 6.14 1.82
C LYS A 123 -3.29 6.47 3.27
N LEU A 124 -2.02 6.32 3.62
CA LEU A 124 -1.49 6.73 4.91
C LEU A 124 -0.56 7.91 4.65
N VAL A 125 -0.96 9.09 5.09
CA VAL A 125 -0.28 10.34 4.75
C VAL A 125 0.32 10.96 6.00
N TYR A 126 1.64 11.18 5.98
CA TYR A 126 2.32 11.91 7.04
C TYR A 126 1.88 13.37 6.99
N THR A 127 1.25 13.83 8.06
CA THR A 127 0.62 15.14 8.10
C THR A 127 1.14 15.93 9.30
N ILE A 128 1.38 17.22 9.11
CA ILE A 128 1.75 18.13 10.19
C ILE A 128 0.57 19.08 10.40
N GLY A 129 0.05 19.08 11.63
CA GLY A 129 -1.12 19.88 11.98
C GLY A 129 -0.83 21.30 12.40
#